data_1a358743c3fb2ec9ab4643ed41f83e26
#
_entry.id   1a358743c3fb2ec9ab4643ed41f83e26
#
_cell.length_a   1.000
_cell.length_b   1.000
_cell.length_c   1.000
_cell.angle_alpha   90.00
_cell.angle_beta   90.00
_cell.angle_gamma   90.00
#
_symmetry.space_group_name_H-M   'P 1'
#
loop_
_entity.id
_entity.type
_entity.pdbx_description
1 polymer ?
#
loop_
_entity_poly.entity_id
_entity_poly.type
_entity_poly.pdbx_seq_one_letter_code
_entity_poly.pdbx_strand_id
1 'polypeptide(L)'
;MVPIIIDFTPTNLGRIEIEADVMTGDRKSLKKVSFTYDSGSDFTTLSCDDLEVLGYTEQYLKSRPFHVAGASLAMGGKSKPLQYIENVSIKFGDRELQQCRVYFALETDLSSFFGSDILKYFNRLIDYDKGEMTLFERRSEPGLSVGENNPINIYSLEKV
;
A
#
# COMPACT_ATOMS: atom_id res chain seq x y z
N MET A 1 11.57 -12.21 15.16
CA MET A 1 10.35 -11.52 14.73
C MET A 1 9.56 -12.42 13.78
N VAL A 2 8.25 -12.48 13.97
CA VAL A 2 7.39 -13.36 13.18
C VAL A 2 7.21 -12.75 11.78
N PRO A 3 7.49 -13.49 10.70
CA PRO A 3 7.26 -12.98 9.36
C PRO A 3 5.77 -12.81 9.06
N ILE A 4 5.45 -11.95 8.11
CA ILE A 4 4.09 -11.78 7.60
C ILE A 4 3.92 -12.74 6.43
N ILE A 5 2.95 -13.63 6.54
CA ILE A 5 2.63 -14.58 5.47
C ILE A 5 1.35 -14.10 4.80
N ILE A 6 1.43 -13.88 3.51
CA ILE A 6 0.33 -13.35 2.70
C ILE A 6 0.00 -14.39 1.64
N ASP A 7 -1.25 -14.85 1.64
CA ASP A 7 -1.76 -15.68 0.55
C ASP A 7 -2.09 -14.79 -0.64
N PHE A 8 -1.75 -15.24 -1.83
CA PHE A 8 -2.06 -14.53 -3.05
C PHE A 8 -2.57 -15.47 -4.13
N THR A 9 -3.29 -14.89 -5.08
CA THR A 9 -3.71 -15.59 -6.29
C THR A 9 -2.93 -15.01 -7.47
N PRO A 10 -2.15 -15.83 -8.19
CA PRO A 10 -1.50 -15.35 -9.40
C PRO A 10 -2.55 -15.15 -10.50
N THR A 11 -2.43 -14.05 -11.22
CA THR A 11 -3.26 -13.82 -12.41
C THR A 11 -2.68 -14.58 -13.60
N ASN A 12 -3.47 -14.70 -14.69
CA ASN A 12 -3.01 -15.34 -15.92
C ASN A 12 -1.77 -14.67 -16.55
N LEU A 13 -1.51 -13.41 -16.20
CA LEU A 13 -0.35 -12.66 -16.66
C LEU A 13 0.83 -12.72 -15.67
N GLY A 14 0.74 -13.56 -14.63
CA GLY A 14 1.78 -13.69 -13.63
C GLY A 14 1.81 -12.55 -12.59
N ARG A 15 0.80 -11.70 -12.56
CA ARG A 15 0.69 -10.66 -11.53
C ARG A 15 0.24 -11.28 -10.20
N ILE A 16 0.69 -10.69 -9.13
CA ILE A 16 0.31 -11.10 -7.77
C ILE A 16 -0.73 -10.11 -7.25
N GLU A 17 -1.92 -10.62 -6.94
CA GLU A 17 -2.99 -9.85 -6.31
C GLU A 17 -3.06 -10.22 -4.84
N ILE A 18 -2.98 -9.20 -3.97
CA ILE A 18 -2.98 -9.36 -2.51
C ILE A 18 -4.22 -8.71 -1.96
N GLU A 19 -5.02 -9.47 -1.20
CA GLU A 19 -6.14 -8.92 -0.46
C GLU A 19 -5.67 -8.45 0.92
N ALA A 20 -6.03 -7.23 1.29
CA ALA A 20 -5.75 -6.68 2.59
C ALA A 20 -6.96 -5.92 3.12
N ASP A 21 -7.09 -5.87 4.43
CA ASP A 21 -8.09 -5.02 5.07
C ASP A 21 -7.48 -3.62 5.27
N VAL A 22 -8.13 -2.62 4.70
CA VAL A 22 -7.68 -1.22 4.79
C VAL A 22 -8.62 -0.46 5.72
N MET A 23 -8.03 0.18 6.71
CA MET A 23 -8.76 0.99 7.68
C MET A 23 -8.37 2.45 7.54
N THR A 24 -9.40 3.31 7.51
CA THR A 24 -9.20 4.77 7.48
C THR A 24 -8.59 5.28 8.78
N GLY A 25 -7.95 6.45 8.72
CA GLY A 25 -7.28 7.03 9.87
C GLY A 25 -8.20 7.37 11.04
N ASP A 26 -9.47 7.67 10.76
CA ASP A 26 -10.48 7.88 11.79
C ASP A 26 -11.06 6.58 12.37
N ARG A 27 -10.62 5.42 11.83
CA ARG A 27 -11.01 4.06 12.20
C ARG A 27 -12.50 3.75 12.02
N LYS A 28 -13.21 4.55 11.24
CA LYS A 28 -14.65 4.38 11.00
C LYS A 28 -14.96 3.43 9.85
N SER A 29 -14.03 3.23 8.96
CA SER A 29 -14.21 2.37 7.80
C SER A 29 -13.12 1.34 7.71
N LEU A 30 -13.51 0.08 7.52
CA LEU A 30 -12.64 -1.07 7.29
C LEU A 30 -13.17 -1.81 6.07
N LYS A 31 -12.38 -1.87 5.02
CA LYS A 31 -12.79 -2.54 3.77
C LYS A 31 -11.66 -3.40 3.23
N LYS A 32 -12.04 -4.50 2.62
CA LYS A 32 -11.11 -5.36 1.89
C LYS A 32 -10.76 -4.71 0.56
N VAL A 33 -9.48 -4.57 0.30
CA VAL A 33 -8.94 -3.99 -0.94
C VAL A 33 -8.01 -5.02 -1.59
N SER A 34 -8.13 -5.18 -2.90
CA SER A 34 -7.20 -5.98 -3.67
C SER A 34 -6.09 -5.09 -4.22
N PHE A 35 -4.86 -5.36 -3.78
CA PHE A 35 -3.66 -4.67 -4.26
C PHE A 35 -2.93 -5.53 -5.27
N THR A 36 -2.49 -4.93 -6.36
CA THR A 36 -1.49 -5.54 -7.22
C THR A 36 -0.11 -5.32 -6.60
N TYR A 37 0.61 -6.40 -6.34
CA TYR A 37 2.01 -6.32 -5.92
C TYR A 37 2.83 -5.77 -7.07
N ASP A 38 3.50 -4.65 -6.84
CA ASP A 38 4.31 -4.00 -7.86
C ASP A 38 5.57 -3.37 -7.24
N SER A 39 6.65 -4.13 -7.23
CA SER A 39 7.95 -3.66 -6.73
C SER A 39 8.58 -2.58 -7.63
N GLY A 40 8.08 -2.43 -8.86
CA GLY A 40 8.50 -1.38 -9.77
C GLY A 40 7.76 -0.06 -9.55
N SER A 41 6.69 -0.05 -8.77
CA SER A 41 6.01 1.18 -8.37
C SER A 41 6.68 1.78 -7.14
N ASP A 42 7.02 3.07 -7.21
CA ASP A 42 7.61 3.78 -6.07
C ASP A 42 6.60 4.06 -4.96
N PHE A 43 5.32 3.98 -5.26
CA PHE A 43 4.25 4.38 -4.35
C PHE A 43 3.20 3.29 -4.19
N THR A 44 2.71 3.14 -2.95
CA THR A 44 1.50 2.37 -2.66
C THR A 44 0.30 3.26 -2.95
N THR A 45 -0.60 2.78 -3.79
CA THR A 45 -1.71 3.57 -4.31
C THR A 45 -3.04 2.93 -4.00
N LEU A 46 -4.07 3.76 -3.94
CA LEU A 46 -5.47 3.31 -3.92
C LEU A 46 -6.18 3.87 -5.15
N SER A 47 -6.97 3.02 -5.80
CA SER A 47 -7.83 3.45 -6.90
C SER A 47 -8.93 4.38 -6.38
N CYS A 48 -9.49 5.20 -7.28
CA CYS A 48 -10.62 6.06 -6.92
C CYS A 48 -11.82 5.26 -6.44
N ASP A 49 -12.05 4.09 -7.05
CA ASP A 49 -13.15 3.20 -6.64
C ASP A 49 -12.93 2.68 -5.21
N ASP A 50 -11.72 2.26 -4.87
CA ASP A 50 -11.40 1.80 -3.52
C ASP A 50 -11.52 2.92 -2.49
N LEU A 51 -11.10 4.14 -2.85
CA LEU A 51 -11.25 5.31 -1.97
C LEU A 51 -12.71 5.62 -1.71
N GLU A 52 -13.58 5.51 -2.72
CA GLU A 52 -15.01 5.72 -2.57
C GLU A 52 -15.63 4.66 -1.66
N VAL A 53 -15.28 3.40 -1.84
CA VAL A 53 -15.74 2.30 -0.99
C VAL A 53 -15.31 2.50 0.46
N LEU A 54 -14.13 3.08 0.69
CA LEU A 54 -13.65 3.43 2.04
C LEU A 54 -14.39 4.63 2.65
N GLY A 55 -15.21 5.34 1.88
CA GLY A 55 -16.02 6.44 2.37
C GLY A 55 -15.37 7.81 2.22
N TYR A 56 -14.26 7.94 1.51
CA TYR A 56 -13.67 9.24 1.22
C TYR A 56 -14.50 9.98 0.19
N THR A 57 -14.88 11.23 0.51
CA THR A 57 -15.61 12.06 -0.43
C THR A 57 -14.68 12.69 -1.46
N GLU A 58 -15.21 13.00 -2.63
CA GLU A 58 -14.45 13.69 -3.67
C GLU A 58 -13.92 15.05 -3.17
N GLN A 59 -14.75 15.78 -2.41
CA GLN A 59 -14.36 17.05 -1.84
C GLN A 59 -13.16 16.91 -0.89
N TYR A 60 -13.18 15.90 -0.03
CA TYR A 60 -12.07 15.63 0.87
C TYR A 60 -10.81 15.28 0.10
N LEU A 61 -10.91 14.41 -0.90
CA LEU A 61 -9.76 13.97 -1.70
C LEU A 61 -9.13 15.12 -2.47
N LYS A 62 -9.95 16.02 -3.04
CA LYS A 62 -9.46 17.23 -3.71
C LYS A 62 -8.69 18.15 -2.80
N SER A 63 -9.00 18.16 -1.50
CA SER A 63 -8.33 18.99 -0.51
C SER A 63 -6.98 18.44 -0.04
N ARG A 64 -6.66 17.20 -0.41
CA ARG A 64 -5.44 16.56 0.09
C ARG A 64 -4.20 17.13 -0.59
N PRO A 65 -3.06 17.15 0.14
CA PRO A 65 -1.83 17.69 -0.41
C PRO A 65 -1.28 16.83 -1.55
N PHE A 66 -0.56 17.49 -2.45
CA PHE A 66 0.21 16.82 -3.49
C PHE A 66 1.59 16.44 -2.97
N HIS A 67 2.14 15.38 -3.52
CA HIS A 67 3.52 15.01 -3.24
C HIS A 67 4.48 16.04 -3.87
N VAL A 68 5.38 16.60 -3.05
CA VAL A 68 6.15 17.80 -3.40
C VAL A 68 7.35 17.49 -4.31
N ALA A 69 7.86 16.28 -4.31
CA ALA A 69 9.12 15.95 -5.00
C ALA A 69 8.95 15.61 -6.48
N GLY A 70 7.95 16.15 -7.14
CA GLY A 70 7.74 15.89 -8.56
C GLY A 70 7.31 14.47 -8.89
N ALA A 71 6.85 13.71 -7.90
CA ALA A 71 6.35 12.39 -8.13
C ALA A 71 5.10 12.47 -9.00
N SER A 72 5.16 11.78 -10.08
CA SER A 72 4.06 11.67 -11.00
C SER A 72 3.94 10.23 -11.46
N LEU A 73 2.74 9.83 -11.75
CA LEU A 73 2.47 8.56 -12.37
C LEU A 73 2.43 8.74 -13.87
N ALA A 74 3.25 8.00 -14.60
CA ALA A 74 3.17 7.98 -16.06
C ALA A 74 2.02 7.07 -16.48
N MET A 75 0.98 7.66 -17.05
CA MET A 75 -0.16 6.92 -17.56
C MET A 75 -0.38 7.33 -19.02
N GLY A 76 -0.29 6.36 -19.93
CA GLY A 76 -0.47 6.62 -21.35
C GLY A 76 0.45 7.70 -21.91
N GLY A 77 1.69 7.79 -21.41
CA GLY A 77 2.66 8.79 -21.83
C GLY A 77 2.48 10.18 -21.19
N LYS A 78 1.52 10.34 -20.28
CA LYS A 78 1.30 11.58 -19.52
C LYS A 78 1.57 11.38 -18.04
N SER A 79 2.30 12.32 -17.44
CA SER A 79 2.50 12.36 -16.00
C SER A 79 1.28 12.99 -15.33
N LYS A 80 0.83 12.38 -14.24
CA LYS A 80 -0.21 12.91 -13.35
C LYS A 80 0.37 13.14 -11.96
N PRO A 81 0.13 14.30 -11.33
CA PRO A 81 0.57 14.51 -9.97
C PRO A 81 -0.18 13.60 -9.01
N LEU A 82 0.52 13.12 -7.99
CA LEU A 82 -0.06 12.27 -6.95
C LEU A 82 -0.44 13.10 -5.74
N GLN A 83 -1.63 12.86 -5.24
CA GLN A 83 -2.06 13.30 -3.91
C GLN A 83 -1.93 12.14 -2.93
N TYR A 84 -2.03 12.40 -1.64
CA TYR A 84 -1.92 11.35 -0.64
C TYR A 84 -2.84 11.57 0.56
N ILE A 85 -3.17 10.47 1.22
CA ILE A 85 -3.80 10.45 2.54
C ILE A 85 -2.88 9.73 3.52
N GLU A 86 -2.96 10.09 4.79
CA GLU A 86 -2.12 9.58 5.86
C GLU A 86 -2.93 8.79 6.88
N ASN A 87 -2.22 8.12 7.80
CA ASN A 87 -2.80 7.34 8.90
C ASN A 87 -3.72 6.20 8.43
N VAL A 88 -3.42 5.63 7.29
CA VAL A 88 -4.13 4.45 6.80
C VAL A 88 -3.48 3.21 7.38
N SER A 89 -4.29 2.27 7.86
CA SER A 89 -3.80 0.96 8.30
C SER A 89 -4.09 -0.08 7.24
N ILE A 90 -3.11 -0.95 6.99
CA ILE A 90 -3.22 -2.06 6.04
C ILE A 90 -2.96 -3.35 6.82
N LYS A 91 -3.95 -4.23 6.85
CA LYS A 91 -3.91 -5.43 7.68
C LYS A 91 -3.86 -6.68 6.81
N PHE A 92 -2.90 -7.55 7.11
CA PHE A 92 -2.73 -8.87 6.53
C PHE A 92 -2.87 -9.91 7.64
N GLY A 93 -4.01 -10.62 7.68
CA GLY A 93 -4.24 -11.60 8.74
C GLY A 93 -4.18 -10.97 10.14
N ASP A 94 -3.21 -11.40 10.94
CA ASP A 94 -2.97 -10.91 12.30
C ASP A 94 -1.93 -9.78 12.40
N ARG A 95 -1.41 -9.33 11.27
CA ARG A 95 -0.40 -8.27 11.20
C ARG A 95 -0.99 -7.00 10.60
N GLU A 96 -0.66 -5.88 11.18
CA GLU A 96 -1.16 -4.58 10.76
C GLU A 96 0.01 -3.62 10.52
N LEU A 97 0.01 -2.99 9.35
CA LEU A 97 0.89 -1.87 9.05
C LEU A 97 0.11 -0.60 9.35
N GLN A 98 0.54 0.13 10.36
CA GLN A 98 -0.11 1.38 10.78
C GLN A 98 0.63 2.60 10.26
N GLN A 99 -0.06 3.73 10.25
CA GLN A 99 0.47 5.03 9.82
C GLN A 99 0.97 5.02 8.37
N CYS A 100 0.35 4.21 7.54
CA CYS A 100 0.70 4.18 6.13
C CYS A 100 0.21 5.43 5.43
N ARG A 101 1.02 5.89 4.49
CA ARG A 101 0.61 6.89 3.51
C ARG A 101 0.23 6.16 2.23
N VAL A 102 -0.92 6.48 1.66
CA VAL A 102 -1.35 5.94 0.39
C VAL A 102 -1.58 7.06 -0.61
N TYR A 103 -1.19 6.84 -1.84
CA TYR A 103 -1.22 7.83 -2.91
C TYR A 103 -2.37 7.55 -3.86
N PHE A 104 -2.85 8.59 -4.49
CA PHE A 104 -3.91 8.48 -5.48
C PHE A 104 -3.81 9.60 -6.50
N ALA A 105 -4.47 9.41 -7.63
CA ALA A 105 -4.62 10.43 -8.66
C ALA A 105 -6.07 10.47 -9.08
N LEU A 106 -6.72 11.62 -8.86
CA LEU A 106 -8.12 11.81 -9.24
C LEU A 106 -8.28 11.79 -10.76
N GLU A 107 -9.45 11.35 -11.22
CA GLU A 107 -9.80 11.30 -12.65
C GLU A 107 -8.87 10.42 -13.48
N THR A 108 -8.38 9.32 -12.87
CA THR A 108 -7.51 8.35 -13.56
C THR A 108 -8.01 6.93 -13.31
N ASP A 109 -7.58 6.01 -14.18
CA ASP A 109 -7.81 4.57 -14.02
C ASP A 109 -6.70 3.89 -13.20
N LEU A 110 -6.05 4.63 -12.32
CA LEU A 110 -5.00 4.12 -11.46
C LEU A 110 -5.54 3.01 -10.57
N SER A 111 -4.90 1.84 -10.65
CA SER A 111 -5.23 0.69 -9.80
C SER A 111 -4.61 0.84 -8.41
N SER A 112 -5.08 0.01 -7.48
CA SER A 112 -4.45 -0.09 -6.16
C SER A 112 -3.20 -0.95 -6.25
N PHE A 113 -2.04 -0.34 -5.99
CA PHE A 113 -0.74 -1.01 -6.02
C PHE A 113 -0.10 -1.04 -4.64
N PHE A 114 0.55 -2.17 -4.33
CA PHE A 114 1.40 -2.28 -3.16
C PHE A 114 2.84 -2.07 -3.62
N GLY A 115 3.37 -0.89 -3.36
CA GLY A 115 4.60 -0.39 -3.97
C GLY A 115 5.85 -0.50 -3.08
N SER A 116 6.98 -0.08 -3.63
CA SER A 116 8.28 -0.20 -2.96
C SER A 116 8.43 0.72 -1.75
N ASP A 117 7.64 1.77 -1.63
CA ASP A 117 7.63 2.65 -0.46
C ASP A 117 7.31 1.89 0.84
N ILE A 118 6.49 0.85 0.76
CA ILE A 118 6.21 -0.08 1.87
C ILE A 118 7.11 -1.31 1.78
N LEU A 119 7.21 -1.91 0.59
CA LEU A 119 7.94 -3.16 0.39
C LEU A 119 9.43 -3.06 0.74
N LYS A 120 10.02 -1.87 0.67
CA LYS A 120 11.44 -1.67 1.02
C LYS A 120 11.79 -2.01 2.47
N TYR A 121 10.81 -2.04 3.36
CA TYR A 121 11.02 -2.40 4.76
C TYR A 121 11.15 -3.91 4.99
N PHE A 122 10.94 -4.70 3.94
CA PHE A 122 10.89 -6.15 4.03
C PHE A 122 11.84 -6.83 3.05
N ASN A 123 12.44 -7.92 3.48
CA ASN A 123 12.92 -8.97 2.61
C ASN A 123 11.73 -9.86 2.24
N ARG A 124 11.73 -10.41 1.03
CA ARG A 124 10.55 -11.10 0.50
C ARG A 124 10.91 -12.45 -0.06
N LEU A 125 10.08 -13.44 0.21
CA LEU A 125 10.12 -14.75 -0.42
C LEU A 125 8.78 -14.99 -1.10
N ILE A 126 8.78 -15.19 -2.40
CA ILE A 126 7.57 -15.44 -3.18
C ILE A 126 7.59 -16.89 -3.63
N ASP A 127 6.60 -17.65 -3.18
CA ASP A 127 6.42 -19.05 -3.55
C ASP A 127 5.14 -19.17 -4.40
N TYR A 128 5.35 -19.27 -5.71
CA TYR A 128 4.23 -19.36 -6.65
C TYR A 128 3.49 -20.70 -6.56
N ASP A 129 4.20 -21.77 -6.19
CA ASP A 129 3.58 -23.09 -6.06
C ASP A 129 2.59 -23.14 -4.91
N LYS A 130 2.94 -22.49 -3.80
CA LYS A 130 2.06 -22.38 -2.64
C LYS A 130 1.08 -21.21 -2.73
N GLY A 131 1.31 -20.23 -3.58
CA GLY A 131 0.57 -18.98 -3.59
C GLY A 131 0.78 -18.18 -2.32
N GLU A 132 2.01 -18.15 -1.82
CA GLU A 132 2.38 -17.45 -0.59
C GLU A 132 3.52 -16.47 -0.82
N MET A 133 3.39 -15.30 -0.24
CA MET A 133 4.49 -14.34 -0.12
C MET A 133 4.80 -14.15 1.36
N THR A 134 6.06 -14.31 1.73
CA THR A 134 6.51 -14.10 3.09
C THR A 134 7.32 -12.82 3.16
N LEU A 135 6.92 -11.92 4.04
CA LEU A 135 7.62 -10.66 4.31
C LEU A 135 8.39 -10.81 5.61
N PHE A 136 9.69 -10.61 5.53
CA PHE A 136 10.58 -10.58 6.68
C PHE A 136 11.00 -9.13 6.91
N GLU A 137 10.74 -8.61 8.10
CA GLU A 137 11.16 -7.27 8.44
C GLU A 137 12.69 -7.15 8.32
N ARG A 138 13.13 -6.17 7.57
CA ARG A 138 14.55 -5.90 7.45
C ARG A 138 15.09 -5.34 8.75
N ARG A 139 16.30 -5.74 9.11
CA ARG A 139 17.02 -5.08 10.20
C ARG A 139 17.27 -3.63 9.76
N SER A 140 17.11 -2.71 10.72
CA SER A 140 17.43 -1.30 10.45
C SER A 140 18.90 -1.20 10.08
N GLU A 141 19.17 -0.85 8.82
CA GLU A 141 20.51 -0.59 8.35
C GLU A 141 20.82 0.91 8.45
N PRO A 142 22.09 1.28 8.71
CA PRO A 142 22.50 2.67 8.63
C PRO A 142 22.20 3.22 7.23
N GLY A 143 21.42 4.28 7.15
CA GLY A 143 21.06 4.91 5.88
C GLY A 143 19.69 4.53 5.35
N LEU A 144 18.94 3.62 5.97
CA LEU A 144 17.52 3.47 5.71
C LEU A 144 16.81 4.65 6.38
N SER A 145 16.55 5.70 5.63
CA SER A 145 15.74 6.78 6.14
C SER A 145 14.32 6.28 6.32
N VAL A 146 13.93 6.12 7.56
CA VAL A 146 12.56 5.82 7.91
C VAL A 146 11.72 7.02 7.53
N GLY A 147 10.82 6.86 6.57
CA GLY A 147 9.70 7.76 6.50
C GLY A 147 9.74 8.92 5.54
N GLU A 148 10.59 8.92 4.54
CA GLU A 148 10.47 9.96 3.52
C GLU A 148 9.16 9.85 2.72
N ASN A 149 8.74 8.62 2.38
CA ASN A 149 7.52 8.40 1.60
C ASN A 149 6.43 7.68 2.37
N ASN A 150 6.78 6.81 3.33
CA ASN A 150 5.77 6.04 4.04
C ASN A 150 6.25 5.65 5.44
N PRO A 151 5.91 6.44 6.48
CA PRO A 151 6.31 6.17 7.85
C PRO A 151 5.42 5.08 8.46
N ILE A 152 5.71 3.82 8.19
CA ILE A 152 4.89 2.72 8.68
C ILE A 152 5.34 2.23 10.05
N ASN A 153 4.37 1.80 10.87
CA ASN A 153 4.58 1.00 12.07
C ASN A 153 4.00 -0.39 11.84
N ILE A 154 4.73 -1.41 12.26
CA ILE A 154 4.31 -2.79 12.11
C ILE A 154 3.84 -3.32 13.44
N TYR A 155 2.60 -3.76 13.49
CA TYR A 155 1.95 -4.30 14.67
C TYR A 155 1.59 -5.77 14.49
N SER A 156 1.78 -6.55 15.57
CA SER A 156 1.24 -7.90 15.64
C SER A 156 0.05 -7.89 16.60
N LEU A 157 -1.10 -8.33 16.11
CA LEU A 157 -2.31 -8.40 16.92
C LEU A 157 -2.28 -9.53 17.96
N GLU A 158 -1.37 -10.50 17.81
CA GLU A 158 -1.18 -11.59 18.79
C GLU A 158 -0.64 -11.11 20.14
N LYS A 159 -0.13 -9.87 20.21
CA LYS A 159 0.47 -9.32 21.42
C LYS A 159 -0.43 -8.39 22.20
N VAL A 160 -1.69 -8.29 21.81
CA VAL A 160 -2.67 -7.41 22.46
C VAL A 160 -3.37 -8.17 23.58
#